data_733732077e4c074733dea7c95803edfa
#
_entry.id   733732077e4c074733dea7c95803edfa
#
_cell.length_a   1.000
_cell.length_b   1.000
_cell.length_c   1.000
_cell.angle_alpha   90.00
_cell.angle_beta   90.00
_cell.angle_gamma   90.00
#
_symmetry.space_group_name_H-M   'P 1'
#
loop_
_entity.id
_entity.type
_entity.pdbx_description
1 polymer ?
#
loop_
_entity_poly.entity_id
_entity_poly.type
_entity_poly.pdbx_seq_one_letter_code
_entity_poly.pdbx_strand_id
1 'polypeptide(L)'
;MSTSMPTALAGGRYQLGQLIGRGGMAEVHVALDTRLGRTVAVKIMRADLANDDIFLARFRREAHAVAQMNNPNIVNIYDSGEELVSSESGDAERLPYIVMEYVKGQTLRDIIKVNGALSQRDCEQVMLGVLNALDYSHRMGIIHRDIKPGNIMISEQGVVKVMDFGIARALDDSAATMTQSQGVVGTAQYLSPEQARGETVDMRSDLYSAGCVLYEMLTGRPPFTGDSAVAIAYQHVSEVATPPSAVVPGLPKMWDSICAKAMAKDRQNRYATASEFKTDILTYMNGGVPVAAAFNPLTDLSNMKARKEAERDLPTTPVEPHQQPTQAFNPVTGQFEQIPPANGANSAALQSRAQQRAAAAKAKKRKKIIIGSVIAAIVAVLVIVGIVFAMNGSGNKSSEDTVTIPEVCNASTSKDSIELKLKASGLKMTEKQDTDSTEPEGTCTKMSPDAGSKVAK
;
A
#
# COMPACT_ATOMS: atom_id res chain seq x y z
N MET A 1 -21.52 -7.47 -14.18
CA MET A 1 -22.41 -6.70 -15.07
C MET A 1 -21.60 -5.53 -15.55
N SER A 2 -21.36 -5.36 -16.83
CA SER A 2 -20.51 -4.28 -17.35
C SER A 2 -21.41 -3.16 -17.85
N THR A 3 -21.45 -2.06 -17.11
CA THR A 3 -22.02 -0.81 -17.58
C THR A 3 -21.27 -0.40 -18.85
N SER A 4 -21.97 -0.17 -19.95
CA SER A 4 -21.30 0.29 -21.18
C SER A 4 -20.75 1.70 -20.93
N MET A 5 -19.43 1.85 -21.03
CA MET A 5 -18.78 3.16 -20.86
C MET A 5 -19.34 4.14 -21.89
N PRO A 6 -19.74 5.35 -21.50
CA PRO A 6 -20.22 6.35 -22.43
C PRO A 6 -19.12 6.75 -23.41
N THR A 7 -19.51 7.14 -24.63
CA THR A 7 -18.53 7.61 -25.64
C THR A 7 -18.08 9.06 -25.38
N ALA A 8 -18.83 9.82 -24.58
CA ALA A 8 -18.51 11.20 -24.22
C ALA A 8 -19.10 11.59 -22.87
N LEU A 9 -18.51 12.61 -22.23
CA LEU A 9 -18.92 13.17 -20.94
C LEU A 9 -19.21 14.66 -21.08
N ALA A 10 -19.86 15.24 -20.05
CA ALA A 10 -20.23 16.67 -19.99
C ALA A 10 -21.00 17.14 -21.23
N GLY A 11 -22.08 16.40 -21.58
CA GLY A 11 -22.91 16.73 -22.75
C GLY A 11 -22.13 16.71 -24.07
N GLY A 12 -21.16 15.80 -24.23
CA GLY A 12 -20.36 15.65 -25.46
C GLY A 12 -19.09 16.49 -25.51
N ARG A 13 -18.77 17.25 -24.46
CA ARG A 13 -17.53 18.05 -24.41
C ARG A 13 -16.28 17.18 -24.40
N TYR A 14 -16.24 16.14 -23.60
CA TYR A 14 -15.08 15.25 -23.49
C TYR A 14 -15.37 13.95 -24.25
N GLN A 15 -14.87 13.85 -25.47
CA GLN A 15 -14.99 12.63 -26.27
C GLN A 15 -13.95 11.61 -25.83
N LEU A 16 -14.42 10.50 -25.23
CA LEU A 16 -13.56 9.45 -24.70
C LEU A 16 -12.93 8.62 -25.83
N GLY A 17 -11.63 8.38 -25.70
CA GLY A 17 -10.86 7.54 -26.58
C GLY A 17 -10.34 6.30 -25.86
N GLN A 18 -9.12 5.92 -26.19
CA GLN A 18 -8.48 4.71 -25.69
C GLN A 18 -8.32 4.72 -24.16
N LEU A 19 -8.56 3.56 -23.52
CA LEU A 19 -8.19 3.29 -22.14
C LEU A 19 -6.66 3.23 -22.03
N ILE A 20 -6.07 4.05 -21.15
CA ILE A 20 -4.61 4.13 -20.93
C ILE A 20 -4.19 3.67 -19.54
N GLY A 21 -5.13 3.49 -18.61
CA GLY A 21 -4.85 3.00 -17.28
C GLY A 21 -6.08 2.42 -16.59
N ARG A 22 -5.90 1.35 -15.83
CA ARG A 22 -6.95 0.76 -14.98
C ARG A 22 -6.40 0.55 -13.59
N GLY A 23 -7.03 1.18 -12.60
CA GLY A 23 -6.71 1.05 -11.17
C GLY A 23 -7.82 0.38 -10.37
N GLY A 24 -7.60 0.24 -9.06
CA GLY A 24 -8.61 -0.34 -8.16
C GLY A 24 -9.90 0.48 -8.06
N MET A 25 -9.82 1.82 -8.17
CA MET A 25 -10.95 2.72 -7.97
C MET A 25 -11.43 3.43 -9.24
N ALA A 26 -10.59 3.51 -10.28
CA ALA A 26 -10.88 4.31 -11.46
C ALA A 26 -10.19 3.74 -12.71
N GLU A 27 -10.72 4.12 -13.86
CA GLU A 27 -10.14 3.94 -15.19
C GLU A 27 -9.72 5.29 -15.76
N VAL A 28 -8.63 5.31 -16.54
CA VAL A 28 -8.11 6.53 -17.16
C VAL A 28 -8.16 6.38 -18.66
N HIS A 29 -8.83 7.32 -19.33
CA HIS A 29 -8.99 7.36 -20.77
C HIS A 29 -8.29 8.61 -21.35
N VAL A 30 -7.72 8.49 -22.53
CA VAL A 30 -7.43 9.66 -23.36
C VAL A 30 -8.75 10.22 -23.83
N ALA A 31 -8.89 11.55 -23.88
CA ALA A 31 -10.09 12.19 -24.41
C ALA A 31 -9.75 13.48 -25.17
N LEU A 32 -10.65 13.90 -26.04
CA LEU A 32 -10.62 15.19 -26.71
C LEU A 32 -11.55 16.17 -26.00
N ASP A 33 -11.03 17.27 -25.45
CA ASP A 33 -11.83 18.42 -25.06
C ASP A 33 -12.24 19.17 -26.33
N THR A 34 -13.45 18.92 -26.83
CA THR A 34 -13.97 19.49 -28.09
C THR A 34 -14.10 21.00 -28.05
N ARG A 35 -14.28 21.57 -26.85
CA ARG A 35 -14.45 23.01 -26.65
C ARG A 35 -13.13 23.77 -26.77
N LEU A 36 -12.02 23.17 -26.33
CA LEU A 36 -10.68 23.78 -26.37
C LEU A 36 -9.77 23.16 -27.43
N GLY A 37 -10.20 22.11 -28.13
CA GLY A 37 -9.44 21.43 -29.17
C GLY A 37 -8.14 20.77 -28.67
N ARG A 38 -8.12 20.30 -27.40
CA ARG A 38 -6.91 19.71 -26.80
C ARG A 38 -7.14 18.28 -26.32
N THR A 39 -6.08 17.50 -26.35
CA THR A 39 -6.07 16.17 -25.74
C THR A 39 -5.95 16.29 -24.21
N VAL A 40 -6.77 15.52 -23.49
CA VAL A 40 -6.80 15.45 -22.02
C VAL A 40 -6.80 14.00 -21.58
N ALA A 41 -6.48 13.73 -20.31
CA ALA A 41 -6.74 12.46 -19.67
C ALA A 41 -7.99 12.60 -18.79
N VAL A 42 -8.84 11.60 -18.82
CA VAL A 42 -10.07 11.57 -18.01
C VAL A 42 -10.02 10.36 -17.09
N LYS A 43 -9.94 10.60 -15.79
CA LYS A 43 -10.01 9.59 -14.74
C LYS A 43 -11.46 9.42 -14.33
N ILE A 44 -12.03 8.25 -14.59
CA ILE A 44 -13.44 7.94 -14.36
C ILE A 44 -13.52 6.94 -13.22
N MET A 45 -14.31 7.27 -12.19
CA MET A 45 -14.54 6.36 -11.07
C MET A 45 -15.33 5.13 -11.54
N ARG A 46 -15.00 3.97 -11.05
CA ARG A 46 -15.72 2.74 -11.33
C ARG A 46 -17.14 2.82 -10.75
N ALA A 47 -18.12 2.36 -11.51
CA ALA A 47 -19.54 2.43 -11.15
C ALA A 47 -19.88 1.70 -9.85
N ASP A 48 -19.19 0.55 -9.57
CA ASP A 48 -19.34 -0.21 -8.32
C ASP A 48 -18.93 0.57 -7.06
N LEU A 49 -18.09 1.61 -7.21
CA LEU A 49 -17.63 2.47 -6.11
C LEU A 49 -18.30 3.84 -6.08
N ALA A 50 -18.98 4.23 -7.15
CA ALA A 50 -19.62 5.55 -7.28
C ALA A 50 -20.79 5.74 -6.30
N ASN A 51 -21.38 4.66 -5.80
CA ASN A 51 -22.45 4.65 -4.80
C ASN A 51 -21.94 4.58 -3.35
N ASP A 52 -20.63 4.47 -3.14
CA ASP A 52 -20.01 4.54 -1.81
C ASP A 52 -19.61 5.98 -1.51
N ASP A 53 -20.30 6.61 -0.58
CA ASP A 53 -20.08 8.02 -0.21
C ASP A 53 -18.66 8.29 0.27
N ILE A 54 -17.97 7.30 0.86
CA ILE A 54 -16.60 7.42 1.32
C ILE A 54 -15.65 7.54 0.14
N PHE A 55 -15.77 6.64 -0.84
CA PHE A 55 -14.95 6.69 -2.06
C PHE A 55 -15.22 7.93 -2.89
N LEU A 56 -16.48 8.32 -3.03
CA LEU A 56 -16.88 9.51 -3.76
C LEU A 56 -16.34 10.80 -3.11
N ALA A 57 -16.45 10.93 -1.79
CA ALA A 57 -15.89 12.06 -1.05
C ALA A 57 -14.36 12.15 -1.18
N ARG A 58 -13.67 11.00 -1.21
CA ARG A 58 -12.22 10.91 -1.43
C ARG A 58 -11.85 11.40 -2.83
N PHE A 59 -12.54 10.91 -3.85
CA PHE A 59 -12.30 11.25 -5.24
C PHE A 59 -12.47 12.77 -5.49
N ARG A 60 -13.56 13.36 -4.97
CA ARG A 60 -13.80 14.81 -5.05
C ARG A 60 -12.75 15.63 -4.31
N ARG A 61 -12.31 15.16 -3.13
CA ARG A 61 -11.30 15.85 -2.32
C ARG A 61 -9.93 15.84 -3.00
N GLU A 62 -9.55 14.73 -3.63
CA GLU A 62 -8.34 14.62 -4.45
C GLU A 62 -8.37 15.65 -5.57
N ALA A 63 -9.45 15.68 -6.35
CA ALA A 63 -9.61 16.64 -7.44
C ALA A 63 -9.48 18.09 -6.95
N HIS A 64 -10.19 18.44 -5.86
CA HIS A 64 -10.18 19.80 -5.32
C HIS A 64 -8.80 20.27 -4.84
N ALA A 65 -8.07 19.40 -4.14
CA ALA A 65 -6.76 19.74 -3.60
C ALA A 65 -5.71 19.94 -4.72
N VAL A 66 -5.71 19.06 -5.73
CA VAL A 66 -4.76 19.15 -6.84
C VAL A 66 -5.11 20.28 -7.79
N ALA A 67 -6.41 20.59 -7.98
CA ALA A 67 -6.85 21.70 -8.84
C ALA A 67 -6.32 23.08 -8.39
N GLN A 68 -5.94 23.23 -7.12
CA GLN A 68 -5.35 24.47 -6.59
C GLN A 68 -3.83 24.56 -6.83
N MET A 69 -3.20 23.48 -7.30
CA MET A 69 -1.77 23.42 -7.53
C MET A 69 -1.42 23.87 -8.96
N ASN A 70 -0.38 24.69 -9.09
CA ASN A 70 0.20 25.06 -10.36
C ASN A 70 1.72 24.91 -10.30
N ASN A 71 2.23 23.78 -10.75
CA ASN A 71 3.64 23.44 -10.74
C ASN A 71 3.98 22.61 -11.98
N PRO A 72 5.08 22.88 -12.70
CA PRO A 72 5.45 22.15 -13.92
C PRO A 72 5.69 20.65 -13.68
N ASN A 73 6.01 20.23 -12.45
CA ASN A 73 6.24 18.85 -12.08
C ASN A 73 5.01 18.16 -11.45
N ILE A 74 3.84 18.78 -11.48
CA ILE A 74 2.57 18.21 -11.04
C ILE A 74 1.61 18.16 -12.24
N VAL A 75 0.85 17.06 -12.37
CA VAL A 75 -0.21 16.94 -13.37
C VAL A 75 -1.35 17.90 -13.03
N ASN A 76 -1.70 18.79 -13.97
CA ASN A 76 -2.75 19.78 -13.77
C ASN A 76 -4.14 19.11 -13.85
N ILE A 77 -5.05 19.49 -12.95
CA ILE A 77 -6.47 19.19 -13.07
C ILE A 77 -7.16 20.36 -13.78
N TYR A 78 -7.95 20.04 -14.80
CA TYR A 78 -8.65 21.04 -15.63
C TYR A 78 -10.13 21.15 -15.32
N ASP A 79 -10.76 20.04 -14.92
CA ASP A 79 -12.21 20.00 -14.66
C ASP A 79 -12.54 18.75 -13.84
N SER A 80 -13.73 18.75 -13.24
CA SER A 80 -14.31 17.55 -12.60
C SER A 80 -15.84 17.62 -12.73
N GLY A 81 -16.46 16.45 -12.83
CA GLY A 81 -17.91 16.38 -12.96
C GLY A 81 -18.46 15.00 -12.66
N GLU A 82 -19.77 14.89 -12.87
CA GLU A 82 -20.51 13.63 -12.74
C GLU A 82 -21.42 13.49 -13.94
N GLU A 83 -21.42 12.33 -14.57
CA GLU A 83 -22.36 11.97 -15.64
C GLU A 83 -23.38 10.98 -15.08
N LEU A 84 -24.64 11.09 -15.56
CA LEU A 84 -25.66 10.09 -15.28
C LEU A 84 -25.75 9.16 -16.50
N VAL A 85 -25.43 7.90 -16.29
CA VAL A 85 -25.52 6.87 -17.33
C VAL A 85 -26.62 5.88 -16.98
N SER A 86 -27.36 5.44 -17.98
CA SER A 86 -28.35 4.39 -17.79
C SER A 86 -27.65 3.04 -17.73
N SER A 87 -27.86 2.32 -16.66
CA SER A 87 -27.42 0.93 -16.51
C SER A 87 -28.27 0.02 -17.40
N GLU A 88 -27.78 -1.19 -17.71
CA GLU A 88 -28.54 -2.21 -18.45
C GLU A 88 -29.83 -2.62 -17.70
N SER A 89 -29.91 -2.41 -16.38
CA SER A 89 -31.10 -2.61 -15.57
C SER A 89 -32.13 -1.47 -15.67
N GLY A 90 -31.78 -0.35 -16.34
CA GLY A 90 -32.63 0.84 -16.46
C GLY A 90 -32.46 1.84 -15.30
N ASP A 91 -31.63 1.54 -14.32
CA ASP A 91 -31.32 2.46 -13.22
C ASP A 91 -30.30 3.52 -13.66
N ALA A 92 -30.44 4.74 -13.15
CA ALA A 92 -29.47 5.80 -13.38
C ALA A 92 -28.25 5.61 -12.44
N GLU A 93 -27.09 5.38 -13.01
CA GLU A 93 -25.82 5.29 -12.28
C GLU A 93 -25.04 6.59 -12.41
N ARG A 94 -24.41 7.02 -11.31
CA ARG A 94 -23.49 8.16 -11.31
C ARG A 94 -22.11 7.71 -11.75
N LEU A 95 -21.49 8.50 -12.63
CA LEU A 95 -20.15 8.27 -13.13
C LEU A 95 -19.28 9.52 -12.87
N PRO A 96 -18.69 9.64 -11.67
CA PRO A 96 -17.82 10.76 -11.34
C PRO A 96 -16.52 10.69 -12.16
N TYR A 97 -16.04 11.85 -12.62
CA TYR A 97 -14.82 11.93 -13.43
C TYR A 97 -13.97 13.16 -13.07
N ILE A 98 -12.67 13.06 -13.34
CA ILE A 98 -11.69 14.15 -13.26
C ILE A 98 -11.03 14.28 -14.62
N VAL A 99 -10.98 15.51 -15.16
CA VAL A 99 -10.28 15.84 -16.40
C VAL A 99 -8.94 16.47 -16.04
N MET A 100 -7.86 15.89 -16.55
CA MET A 100 -6.52 16.31 -16.21
C MET A 100 -5.60 16.39 -17.44
N GLU A 101 -4.42 16.94 -17.23
CA GLU A 101 -3.35 17.01 -18.22
C GLU A 101 -3.04 15.61 -18.76
N TYR A 102 -3.08 15.48 -20.10
CA TYR A 102 -2.57 14.27 -20.75
C TYR A 102 -1.06 14.40 -20.92
N VAL A 103 -0.32 13.61 -20.17
CA VAL A 103 1.14 13.55 -20.27
C VAL A 103 1.52 12.50 -21.32
N LYS A 104 2.00 12.94 -22.48
CA LYS A 104 2.52 12.05 -23.51
C LYS A 104 3.90 11.56 -23.09
N GLY A 105 3.98 10.30 -22.64
CA GLY A 105 5.20 9.70 -22.08
C GLY A 105 4.94 8.36 -21.43
N GLN A 106 5.84 7.98 -20.53
CA GLN A 106 5.79 6.69 -19.81
C GLN A 106 5.82 6.90 -18.31
N THR A 107 5.29 5.92 -17.54
CA THR A 107 5.49 5.93 -16.11
C THR A 107 6.92 5.53 -15.76
N LEU A 108 7.44 6.04 -14.65
CA LEU A 108 8.76 5.64 -14.16
C LEU A 108 8.82 4.13 -13.88
N ARG A 109 7.69 3.52 -13.52
CA ARG A 109 7.58 2.06 -13.36
C ARG A 109 7.88 1.33 -14.66
N ASP A 110 7.31 1.78 -15.79
CA ASP A 110 7.53 1.13 -17.08
C ASP A 110 8.97 1.32 -17.53
N ILE A 111 9.54 2.50 -17.29
CA ILE A 111 10.96 2.79 -17.59
C ILE A 111 11.89 1.87 -16.81
N ILE A 112 11.68 1.72 -15.48
CA ILE A 112 12.49 0.83 -14.65
C ILE A 112 12.31 -0.63 -15.08
N LYS A 113 11.07 -1.04 -15.38
CA LYS A 113 10.77 -2.41 -15.83
C LYS A 113 11.52 -2.79 -17.11
N VAL A 114 11.68 -1.86 -18.03
CA VAL A 114 12.37 -2.08 -19.32
C VAL A 114 13.89 -2.01 -19.17
N ASN A 115 14.39 -1.02 -18.42
CA ASN A 115 15.82 -0.69 -18.37
C ASN A 115 16.56 -1.31 -17.18
N GLY A 116 15.82 -1.77 -16.14
CA GLY A 116 16.42 -2.14 -14.86
C GLY A 116 16.93 -0.91 -14.11
N ALA A 117 18.16 -0.98 -13.57
CA ALA A 117 18.81 0.15 -12.91
C ALA A 117 19.10 1.29 -13.90
N LEU A 118 18.79 2.52 -13.47
CA LEU A 118 18.99 3.73 -14.27
C LEU A 118 20.37 4.35 -13.98
N SER A 119 20.84 5.20 -14.89
CA SER A 119 22.08 5.97 -14.66
C SER A 119 21.90 6.95 -13.50
N GLN A 120 22.99 7.28 -12.80
CA GLN A 120 22.97 8.27 -11.71
C GLN A 120 22.43 9.63 -12.19
N ARG A 121 22.71 9.99 -13.44
CA ARG A 121 22.25 11.24 -14.05
C ARG A 121 20.73 11.24 -14.27
N ASP A 122 20.18 10.13 -14.74
CA ASP A 122 18.73 9.99 -14.91
C ASP A 122 18.04 9.98 -13.54
N CYS A 123 18.62 9.27 -12.54
CA CYS A 123 18.13 9.29 -11.17
C CYS A 123 18.08 10.72 -10.58
N GLU A 124 19.16 11.51 -10.78
CA GLU A 124 19.21 12.92 -10.40
C GLU A 124 18.06 13.69 -11.04
N GLN A 125 17.94 13.66 -12.38
CA GLN A 125 16.91 14.42 -13.10
C GLN A 125 15.50 14.08 -12.66
N VAL A 126 15.19 12.80 -12.51
CA VAL A 126 13.87 12.34 -12.02
C VAL A 126 13.62 12.85 -10.61
N MET A 127 14.60 12.66 -9.71
CA MET A 127 14.45 13.11 -8.32
C MET A 127 14.30 14.62 -8.18
N LEU A 128 14.99 15.41 -8.98
CA LEU A 128 14.81 16.86 -8.98
C LEU A 128 13.38 17.26 -9.32
N GLY A 129 12.75 16.61 -10.30
CA GLY A 129 11.35 16.86 -10.65
C GLY A 129 10.39 16.41 -9.53
N VAL A 130 10.58 15.21 -8.99
CA VAL A 130 9.77 14.69 -7.88
C VAL A 130 9.87 15.59 -6.65
N LEU A 131 11.10 15.96 -6.25
CA LEU A 131 11.33 16.78 -5.06
C LEU A 131 10.85 18.23 -5.25
N ASN A 132 10.84 18.77 -6.47
CA ASN A 132 10.21 20.06 -6.78
C ASN A 132 8.69 20.00 -6.61
N ALA A 133 8.04 18.92 -7.07
CA ALA A 133 6.61 18.70 -6.88
C ALA A 133 6.25 18.58 -5.39
N LEU A 134 7.02 17.78 -4.63
CA LEU A 134 6.81 17.59 -3.20
C LEU A 134 7.07 18.88 -2.39
N ASP A 135 8.14 19.60 -2.67
CA ASP A 135 8.42 20.87 -2.00
C ASP A 135 7.27 21.88 -2.18
N TYR A 136 6.72 21.95 -3.41
CA TYR A 136 5.58 22.81 -3.69
C TYR A 136 4.32 22.36 -2.95
N SER A 137 3.94 21.08 -3.02
CA SER A 137 2.74 20.58 -2.36
C SER A 137 2.82 20.66 -0.82
N HIS A 138 3.99 20.39 -0.25
CA HIS A 138 4.23 20.47 1.20
C HIS A 138 4.09 21.91 1.73
N ARG A 139 4.56 22.92 0.97
CA ARG A 139 4.34 24.34 1.31
C ARG A 139 2.87 24.74 1.28
N MET A 140 2.05 24.06 0.48
CA MET A 140 0.60 24.24 0.46
C MET A 140 -0.12 23.40 1.55
N GLY A 141 0.62 22.69 2.39
CA GLY A 141 0.06 21.80 3.41
C GLY A 141 -0.50 20.48 2.87
N ILE A 142 -0.16 20.12 1.61
CA ILE A 142 -0.67 18.93 0.96
C ILE A 142 0.42 17.87 0.94
N ILE A 143 0.14 16.71 1.55
CA ILE A 143 1.01 15.53 1.60
C ILE A 143 0.49 14.54 0.55
N HIS A 144 1.39 13.99 -0.27
CA HIS A 144 1.04 13.09 -1.37
C HIS A 144 0.57 11.71 -0.91
N ARG A 145 1.28 11.08 0.05
CA ARG A 145 0.96 9.81 0.71
C ARG A 145 1.04 8.54 -0.15
N ASP A 146 1.24 8.64 -1.45
CA ASP A 146 1.32 7.50 -2.38
C ASP A 146 2.41 7.72 -3.45
N ILE A 147 3.59 8.22 -3.05
CA ILE A 147 4.74 8.35 -3.96
C ILE A 147 5.26 6.96 -4.31
N LYS A 148 5.24 6.65 -5.62
CA LYS A 148 5.72 5.39 -6.20
C LYS A 148 6.01 5.58 -7.69
N PRO A 149 6.80 4.71 -8.35
CA PRO A 149 7.13 4.86 -9.76
C PRO A 149 5.90 4.88 -10.69
N GLY A 150 4.80 4.24 -10.32
CA GLY A 150 3.56 4.26 -11.11
C GLY A 150 2.82 5.61 -11.08
N ASN A 151 3.12 6.49 -10.10
CA ASN A 151 2.53 7.82 -9.96
C ASN A 151 3.50 8.94 -10.41
N ILE A 152 4.57 8.58 -11.10
CA ILE A 152 5.55 9.50 -11.68
C ILE A 152 5.60 9.23 -13.17
N MET A 153 5.29 10.23 -13.99
CA MET A 153 5.41 10.16 -15.44
C MET A 153 6.60 10.98 -15.93
N ILE A 154 7.22 10.51 -17.00
CA ILE A 154 8.25 11.23 -17.71
C ILE A 154 7.74 11.46 -19.13
N SER A 155 7.57 12.75 -19.50
CA SER A 155 7.08 13.12 -20.84
C SER A 155 8.13 12.80 -21.91
N GLU A 156 7.72 12.79 -23.19
CA GLU A 156 8.64 12.64 -24.32
C GLU A 156 9.73 13.75 -24.35
N GLN A 157 9.51 14.90 -23.70
CA GLN A 157 10.47 15.99 -23.56
C GLN A 157 11.34 15.87 -22.31
N GLY A 158 11.23 14.76 -21.55
CA GLY A 158 11.98 14.53 -20.32
C GLY A 158 11.45 15.28 -19.08
N VAL A 159 10.26 15.90 -19.16
CA VAL A 159 9.65 16.58 -18.01
C VAL A 159 9.04 15.54 -17.07
N VAL A 160 9.43 15.59 -15.80
CA VAL A 160 8.88 14.74 -14.74
C VAL A 160 7.57 15.33 -14.25
N LYS A 161 6.53 14.51 -14.17
CA LYS A 161 5.19 14.86 -13.70
C LYS A 161 4.72 13.90 -12.62
N VAL A 162 4.47 14.40 -11.43
CA VAL A 162 3.85 13.64 -10.31
C VAL A 162 2.35 13.74 -10.45
N MET A 163 1.68 12.60 -10.29
CA MET A 163 0.22 12.47 -10.41
C MET A 163 -0.36 11.66 -9.25
N ASP A 164 -1.70 11.63 -9.13
CA ASP A 164 -2.45 10.83 -8.16
C ASP A 164 -2.05 11.12 -6.70
N PHE A 165 -2.23 12.37 -6.25
CA PHE A 165 -2.07 12.75 -4.85
C PHE A 165 -3.05 11.97 -3.97
N GLY A 166 -2.52 11.05 -3.14
CA GLY A 166 -3.28 10.10 -2.32
C GLY A 166 -4.00 10.71 -1.11
N ILE A 167 -4.63 11.88 -1.26
CA ILE A 167 -5.35 12.60 -0.19
C ILE A 167 -6.47 11.73 0.39
N ALA A 168 -6.93 10.78 -0.40
CA ALA A 168 -7.96 9.81 -0.03
C ALA A 168 -7.54 8.77 1.00
N ARG A 169 -6.24 8.52 1.21
CA ARG A 169 -5.71 7.53 2.18
C ARG A 169 -5.64 8.04 3.62
N ALA A 170 -6.06 9.28 3.87
CA ALA A 170 -5.72 10.02 5.07
C ALA A 170 -6.46 9.66 6.35
N LEU A 171 -7.64 9.04 6.30
CA LEU A 171 -8.51 8.98 7.47
C LEU A 171 -8.98 7.58 7.91
N ASP A 172 -8.82 6.53 7.08
CA ASP A 172 -9.43 5.21 7.38
C ASP A 172 -8.55 3.98 7.14
N ASP A 173 -7.28 4.12 6.73
CA ASP A 173 -6.38 2.97 6.56
C ASP A 173 -5.78 2.49 7.89
N SER A 174 -6.64 2.20 8.86
CA SER A 174 -6.35 1.20 9.87
C SER A 174 -6.20 -0.16 9.17
N ALA A 175 -5.32 -1.00 9.68
CA ALA A 175 -4.87 -2.30 9.19
C ALA A 175 -5.91 -3.27 8.54
N ALA A 176 -7.19 -2.91 8.48
CA ALA A 176 -8.27 -3.70 7.93
C ALA A 176 -8.28 -3.75 6.38
N THR A 177 -7.74 -2.74 5.69
CA THR A 177 -7.76 -2.67 4.21
C THR A 177 -6.58 -3.41 3.57
N MET A 178 -5.55 -3.80 4.34
CA MET A 178 -4.37 -4.49 3.83
C MET A 178 -4.59 -5.97 3.43
N THR A 179 -5.77 -6.53 3.65
CA THR A 179 -5.99 -7.98 3.53
C THR A 179 -6.69 -8.44 2.25
N GLN A 180 -7.16 -7.57 1.35
CA GLN A 180 -8.14 -8.01 0.36
C GLN A 180 -7.81 -7.91 -1.14
N SER A 181 -6.62 -7.47 -1.62
CA SER A 181 -6.40 -7.54 -3.07
C SER A 181 -4.93 -7.69 -3.52
N GLN A 182 -4.70 -8.42 -4.60
CA GLN A 182 -3.39 -8.58 -5.26
C GLN A 182 -2.73 -7.25 -5.70
N GLY A 183 -3.50 -6.16 -5.84
CA GLY A 183 -3.00 -4.81 -6.13
C GLY A 183 -2.30 -4.13 -4.95
N VAL A 184 -2.51 -4.63 -3.71
CA VAL A 184 -1.97 -4.04 -2.47
C VAL A 184 -0.47 -4.33 -2.31
N VAL A 185 0.04 -5.46 -2.81
CA VAL A 185 1.47 -5.82 -2.69
C VAL A 185 2.37 -4.77 -3.35
N GLY A 186 2.03 -4.33 -4.57
CA GLY A 186 2.83 -3.32 -5.29
C GLY A 186 2.87 -1.93 -4.63
N THR A 187 1.84 -1.58 -3.87
CA THR A 187 1.79 -0.31 -3.15
C THR A 187 2.52 -0.38 -1.80
N ALA A 188 2.57 -1.55 -1.17
CA ALA A 188 3.25 -1.75 0.11
C ALA A 188 4.76 -1.47 0.01
N GLN A 189 5.37 -1.60 -1.17
CA GLN A 189 6.81 -1.44 -1.43
C GLN A 189 7.36 -0.02 -1.15
N TYR A 190 6.48 0.98 -1.01
CA TYR A 190 6.87 2.39 -0.83
C TYR A 190 6.24 3.01 0.42
N LEU A 191 5.58 2.23 1.27
CA LEU A 191 4.98 2.70 2.51
C LEU A 191 6.03 3.22 3.48
N SER A 192 5.80 4.38 4.06
CA SER A 192 6.62 4.84 5.19
C SER A 192 6.34 4.01 6.45
N PRO A 193 7.30 3.91 7.39
CA PRO A 193 7.12 3.19 8.65
C PRO A 193 5.88 3.64 9.44
N GLU A 194 5.59 4.94 9.46
CA GLU A 194 4.41 5.51 10.11
C GLU A 194 3.10 5.13 9.41
N GLN A 195 3.08 5.07 8.07
CA GLN A 195 1.92 4.55 7.33
C GLN A 195 1.70 3.06 7.62
N ALA A 196 2.77 2.27 7.63
CA ALA A 196 2.71 0.84 7.93
C ALA A 196 2.22 0.56 9.36
N ARG A 197 2.41 1.50 10.31
CA ARG A 197 1.92 1.42 11.69
C ARG A 197 0.55 2.06 11.90
N GLY A 198 -0.02 2.76 10.91
CA GLY A 198 -1.23 3.56 11.08
C GLY A 198 -1.04 4.78 11.99
N GLU A 199 0.18 5.31 12.08
CA GLU A 199 0.52 6.52 12.82
C GLU A 199 0.23 7.79 11.99
N THR A 200 0.24 8.95 12.64
CA THR A 200 0.07 10.24 11.94
C THR A 200 1.15 10.47 10.90
N VAL A 201 0.73 10.76 9.67
CA VAL A 201 1.57 10.99 8.49
C VAL A 201 1.88 12.47 8.35
N ASP A 202 3.14 12.83 8.09
CA ASP A 202 3.58 14.17 7.76
C ASP A 202 4.37 14.19 6.42
N MET A 203 4.86 15.37 6.00
CA MET A 203 5.61 15.54 4.74
C MET A 203 6.83 14.61 4.61
N ARG A 204 7.42 14.19 5.72
CA ARG A 204 8.59 13.29 5.75
C ARG A 204 8.24 11.85 5.39
N SER A 205 6.95 11.50 5.38
CA SER A 205 6.47 10.22 4.84
C SER A 205 6.66 10.16 3.32
N ASP A 206 6.37 11.25 2.60
CA ASP A 206 6.62 11.33 1.17
C ASP A 206 8.12 11.27 0.84
N LEU A 207 8.97 11.87 1.69
CA LEU A 207 10.42 11.83 1.52
C LEU A 207 10.98 10.41 1.71
N TYR A 208 10.41 9.62 2.61
CA TYR A 208 10.72 8.21 2.74
C TYR A 208 10.36 7.44 1.46
N SER A 209 9.13 7.63 0.96
CA SER A 209 8.67 6.98 -0.27
C SER A 209 9.52 7.41 -1.48
N ALA A 210 9.90 8.69 -1.57
CA ALA A 210 10.83 9.20 -2.58
C ALA A 210 12.23 8.56 -2.46
N GLY A 211 12.68 8.26 -1.23
CA GLY A 211 13.89 7.48 -0.97
C GLY A 211 13.79 6.05 -1.50
N CYS A 212 12.63 5.40 -1.33
CA CYS A 212 12.36 4.07 -1.92
C CYS A 212 12.38 4.10 -3.45
N VAL A 213 11.81 5.15 -4.06
CA VAL A 213 11.84 5.35 -5.52
C VAL A 213 13.27 5.57 -6.02
N LEU A 214 14.07 6.40 -5.34
CA LEU A 214 15.49 6.59 -5.66
C LEU A 214 16.26 5.29 -5.59
N TYR A 215 16.06 4.52 -4.52
CA TYR A 215 16.67 3.20 -4.35
C TYR A 215 16.35 2.28 -5.54
N GLU A 216 15.08 2.21 -5.93
CA GLU A 216 14.63 1.36 -7.03
C GLU A 216 15.21 1.82 -8.38
N MET A 217 15.25 3.11 -8.64
CA MET A 217 15.91 3.64 -9.85
C MET A 217 17.39 3.25 -9.92
N LEU A 218 18.11 3.34 -8.81
CA LEU A 218 19.54 2.99 -8.73
C LEU A 218 19.81 1.49 -8.84
N THR A 219 18.85 0.64 -8.43
CA THR A 219 19.08 -0.81 -8.28
C THR A 219 18.24 -1.69 -9.20
N GLY A 220 17.21 -1.13 -9.84
CA GLY A 220 16.22 -1.87 -10.64
C GLY A 220 15.20 -2.66 -9.81
N ARG A 221 15.24 -2.57 -8.48
CA ARG A 221 14.31 -3.28 -7.57
C ARG A 221 14.00 -2.45 -6.33
N PRO A 222 12.80 -2.60 -5.75
CA PRO A 222 12.45 -1.87 -4.53
C PRO A 222 13.33 -2.30 -3.34
N PRO A 223 13.45 -1.45 -2.28
CA PRO A 223 14.30 -1.74 -1.12
C PRO A 223 13.87 -2.98 -0.34
N PHE A 224 12.58 -3.29 -0.35
CA PHE A 224 11.99 -4.43 0.34
C PHE A 224 11.04 -5.18 -0.59
N THR A 225 11.08 -6.51 -0.48
CA THR A 225 10.24 -7.44 -1.25
C THR A 225 9.76 -8.56 -0.33
N GLY A 226 8.61 -9.17 -0.62
CA GLY A 226 8.06 -10.25 0.17
C GLY A 226 6.78 -10.82 -0.44
N ASP A 227 6.35 -11.95 0.08
CA ASP A 227 5.19 -12.71 -0.44
C ASP A 227 3.84 -12.09 -0.05
N SER A 228 3.85 -11.11 0.85
CA SER A 228 2.63 -10.41 1.26
C SER A 228 2.89 -8.93 1.58
N ALA A 229 1.85 -8.11 1.42
CA ALA A 229 1.90 -6.69 1.80
C ALA A 229 2.27 -6.49 3.28
N VAL A 230 1.83 -7.40 4.16
CA VAL A 230 2.15 -7.36 5.60
C VAL A 230 3.63 -7.62 5.85
N ALA A 231 4.23 -8.59 5.15
CA ALA A 231 5.66 -8.87 5.27
C ALA A 231 6.50 -7.67 4.80
N ILE A 232 6.13 -7.03 3.67
CA ILE A 232 6.80 -5.83 3.18
C ILE A 232 6.64 -4.66 4.16
N ALA A 233 5.43 -4.43 4.67
CA ALA A 233 5.16 -3.39 5.67
C ALA A 233 6.00 -3.59 6.94
N TYR A 234 6.16 -4.84 7.40
CA TYR A 234 7.03 -5.16 8.54
C TYR A 234 8.50 -4.78 8.27
N GLN A 235 9.03 -5.08 7.08
CA GLN A 235 10.40 -4.70 6.69
C GLN A 235 10.58 -3.17 6.68
N HIS A 236 9.59 -2.42 6.17
CA HIS A 236 9.62 -0.95 6.26
C HIS A 236 9.72 -0.44 7.70
N VAL A 237 9.10 -1.14 8.65
CA VAL A 237 9.11 -0.76 10.07
C VAL A 237 10.41 -1.13 10.77
N SER A 238 10.99 -2.30 10.46
CA SER A 238 11.97 -2.97 11.35
C SER A 238 13.32 -3.28 10.71
N GLU A 239 13.44 -3.25 9.37
CA GLU A 239 14.65 -3.69 8.69
C GLU A 239 15.37 -2.55 7.98
N VAL A 240 16.70 -2.62 7.95
CA VAL A 240 17.53 -1.72 7.13
C VAL A 240 17.63 -2.32 5.74
N ALA A 241 17.40 -1.47 4.71
CA ALA A 241 17.54 -1.91 3.33
C ALA A 241 19.00 -2.26 3.01
N THR A 242 19.19 -3.25 2.14
CA THR A 242 20.52 -3.57 1.58
C THR A 242 21.08 -2.32 0.90
N PRO A 243 22.34 -1.91 1.14
CA PRO A 243 22.90 -0.75 0.49
C PRO A 243 22.85 -0.86 -1.04
N PRO A 244 22.48 0.19 -1.78
CA PRO A 244 22.45 0.18 -3.26
C PRO A 244 23.77 -0.31 -3.89
N SER A 245 24.91 0.09 -3.34
CA SER A 245 26.23 -0.33 -3.85
C SER A 245 26.53 -1.83 -3.66
N ALA A 246 25.86 -2.48 -2.72
CA ALA A 246 25.92 -3.94 -2.54
C ALA A 246 25.02 -4.69 -3.55
N VAL A 247 24.04 -4.00 -4.14
CA VAL A 247 23.13 -4.54 -5.16
C VAL A 247 23.69 -4.35 -6.56
N VAL A 248 24.25 -3.17 -6.83
CA VAL A 248 24.80 -2.79 -8.15
C VAL A 248 26.30 -2.56 -8.02
N PRO A 249 27.13 -3.49 -8.50
CA PRO A 249 28.59 -3.33 -8.47
C PRO A 249 29.04 -2.05 -9.20
N GLY A 250 29.93 -1.29 -8.55
CA GLY A 250 30.46 -0.06 -9.11
C GLY A 250 29.61 1.20 -8.81
N LEU A 251 28.44 1.06 -8.22
CA LEU A 251 27.67 2.22 -7.74
C LEU A 251 28.41 2.89 -6.57
N PRO A 252 28.65 4.20 -6.59
CA PRO A 252 29.34 4.90 -5.51
C PRO A 252 28.59 4.81 -4.18
N LYS A 253 29.33 4.56 -3.09
CA LYS A 253 28.79 4.38 -1.72
C LYS A 253 28.03 5.62 -1.18
N MET A 254 28.23 6.79 -1.78
CA MET A 254 27.50 7.97 -1.34
C MET A 254 25.99 7.83 -1.57
N TRP A 255 25.57 7.09 -2.59
CA TRP A 255 24.15 6.77 -2.80
C TRP A 255 23.59 5.90 -1.68
N ASP A 256 24.40 5.05 -1.05
CA ASP A 256 23.99 4.27 0.12
C ASP A 256 23.58 5.20 1.26
N SER A 257 24.40 6.23 1.53
CA SER A 257 24.12 7.22 2.60
C SER A 257 22.90 8.07 2.31
N ILE A 258 22.75 8.54 1.06
CA ILE A 258 21.60 9.36 0.64
C ILE A 258 20.30 8.55 0.76
N CYS A 259 20.27 7.33 0.23
CA CYS A 259 19.12 6.44 0.34
C CYS A 259 18.81 6.09 1.81
N ALA A 260 19.84 5.75 2.59
CA ALA A 260 19.68 5.40 4.00
C ALA A 260 19.10 6.55 4.83
N LYS A 261 19.57 7.81 4.61
CA LYS A 261 19.02 8.99 5.29
C LYS A 261 17.58 9.25 4.88
N ALA A 262 17.23 9.18 3.61
CA ALA A 262 15.87 9.34 3.15
C ALA A 262 14.93 8.26 3.74
N MET A 263 15.42 7.01 3.83
CA MET A 263 14.69 5.86 4.35
C MET A 263 14.93 5.59 5.85
N ALA A 264 15.41 6.57 6.63
CA ALA A 264 15.56 6.43 8.08
C ALA A 264 14.22 6.06 8.74
N LYS A 265 14.26 5.12 9.70
CA LYS A 265 13.05 4.61 10.36
C LYS A 265 12.43 5.64 11.29
N ASP A 266 13.27 6.40 12.01
CA ASP A 266 12.81 7.59 12.73
C ASP A 266 12.67 8.76 11.74
N ARG A 267 11.44 9.29 11.61
CA ARG A 267 11.17 10.46 10.74
C ARG A 267 12.00 11.70 11.11
N GLN A 268 12.49 11.80 12.36
CA GLN A 268 13.32 12.90 12.83
C GLN A 268 14.73 12.89 12.21
N ASN A 269 15.22 11.71 11.79
CA ASN A 269 16.54 11.49 11.23
C ASN A 269 16.55 11.55 9.69
N ARG A 270 15.37 11.66 9.07
CA ARG A 270 15.23 11.89 7.62
C ARG A 270 15.58 13.33 7.24
N TYR A 271 15.53 13.62 5.97
CA TYR A 271 15.48 15.01 5.51
C TYR A 271 14.22 15.68 6.07
N ALA A 272 14.35 16.92 6.55
CA ALA A 272 13.21 17.65 7.10
C ALA A 272 12.29 18.17 5.96
N THR A 273 12.86 18.51 4.80
CA THR A 273 12.15 19.06 3.65
C THR A 273 12.60 18.40 2.33
N ALA A 274 11.75 18.48 1.32
CA ALA A 274 12.10 18.03 -0.03
C ALA A 274 13.28 18.87 -0.61
N SER A 275 13.38 20.14 -0.23
CA SER A 275 14.48 21.01 -0.62
C SER A 275 15.83 20.56 -0.05
N GLU A 276 15.88 20.12 1.22
CA GLU A 276 17.09 19.52 1.81
C GLU A 276 17.52 18.26 1.07
N PHE A 277 16.58 17.35 0.79
CA PHE A 277 16.88 16.14 0.04
C PHE A 277 17.42 16.43 -1.36
N LYS A 278 16.79 17.39 -2.06
CA LYS A 278 17.26 17.87 -3.38
C LYS A 278 18.67 18.45 -3.29
N THR A 279 18.94 19.27 -2.30
CA THR A 279 20.26 19.88 -2.10
C THR A 279 21.34 18.84 -1.88
N ASP A 280 21.06 17.78 -1.13
CA ASP A 280 22.03 16.71 -0.89
C ASP A 280 22.37 15.94 -2.17
N ILE A 281 21.37 15.62 -3.01
CA ILE A 281 21.61 15.00 -4.32
C ILE A 281 22.48 15.91 -5.20
N LEU A 282 22.12 17.19 -5.32
CA LEU A 282 22.87 18.15 -6.13
C LEU A 282 24.29 18.35 -5.60
N THR A 283 24.48 18.43 -4.29
CA THR A 283 25.81 18.56 -3.67
C THR A 283 26.69 17.39 -4.07
N TYR A 284 26.17 16.17 -3.96
CA TYR A 284 26.92 14.97 -4.36
C TYR A 284 27.22 14.95 -5.86
N MET A 285 26.25 15.20 -6.71
CA MET A 285 26.43 15.16 -8.17
C MET A 285 27.38 16.24 -8.70
N ASN A 286 27.58 17.32 -7.94
CA ASN A 286 28.56 18.38 -8.21
C ASN A 286 29.92 18.15 -7.50
N GLY A 287 30.18 16.96 -6.95
CA GLY A 287 31.45 16.58 -6.34
C GLY A 287 31.65 17.05 -4.90
N GLY A 288 30.60 17.60 -4.26
CA GLY A 288 30.60 17.97 -2.84
C GLY A 288 30.29 16.79 -1.91
N VAL A 289 30.33 17.06 -0.61
CA VAL A 289 29.99 16.09 0.44
C VAL A 289 28.58 16.40 0.97
N PRO A 290 27.59 15.54 0.72
CA PRO A 290 26.23 15.73 1.21
C PRO A 290 26.12 15.50 2.72
N VAL A 291 25.09 16.07 3.34
CA VAL A 291 24.80 15.88 4.78
C VAL A 291 24.56 14.42 5.12
N ALA A 292 24.02 13.65 4.20
CA ALA A 292 23.82 12.21 4.35
C ALA A 292 25.11 11.40 4.61
N ALA A 293 26.28 11.93 4.27
CA ALA A 293 27.58 11.25 4.50
C ALA A 293 27.82 10.91 5.97
N ALA A 294 27.24 11.69 6.91
CA ALA A 294 27.36 11.47 8.34
C ALA A 294 26.27 10.53 8.91
N PHE A 295 25.30 10.08 8.11
CA PHE A 295 24.17 9.27 8.56
C PHE A 295 24.53 7.79 8.68
N ASN A 296 24.20 7.16 9.83
CA ASN A 296 24.37 5.73 10.05
C ASN A 296 23.01 5.05 10.32
N PRO A 297 22.52 4.21 9.40
CA PRO A 297 21.20 3.59 9.53
C PRO A 297 21.09 2.58 10.69
N LEU A 298 22.19 1.96 11.12
CA LEU A 298 22.18 1.02 12.25
C LEU A 298 22.01 1.75 13.58
N THR A 299 22.63 2.94 13.71
CA THR A 299 22.45 3.79 14.89
C THR A 299 21.02 4.33 14.97
N ASP A 300 20.44 4.73 13.82
CA ASP A 300 19.04 5.16 13.73
C ASP A 300 18.08 4.09 14.26
N LEU A 301 18.21 2.87 13.78
CA LEU A 301 17.36 1.75 14.19
C LEU A 301 17.51 1.40 15.67
N SER A 302 18.75 1.42 16.19
CA SER A 302 19.04 1.14 17.62
C SER A 302 18.41 2.21 18.52
N ASN A 303 18.60 3.48 18.19
CA ASN A 303 18.05 4.59 18.94
C ASN A 303 16.50 4.58 18.95
N MET A 304 15.88 4.24 17.81
CA MET A 304 14.42 4.10 17.73
C MET A 304 13.90 2.96 18.61
N LYS A 305 14.60 1.82 18.67
CA LYS A 305 14.23 0.70 19.55
C LYS A 305 14.37 1.10 21.02
N ALA A 306 15.49 1.71 21.40
CA ALA A 306 15.73 2.17 22.77
C ALA A 306 14.68 3.22 23.25
N ARG A 307 14.28 4.15 22.36
CA ARG A 307 13.21 5.11 22.68
C ARG A 307 11.87 4.43 22.92
N LYS A 308 11.51 3.47 22.10
CA LYS A 308 10.24 2.71 22.26
C LYS A 308 10.23 1.86 23.53
N GLU A 309 11.35 1.31 23.93
CA GLU A 309 11.50 0.60 25.19
C GLU A 309 11.36 1.56 26.37
N ALA A 310 12.03 2.71 26.33
CA ALA A 310 11.91 3.75 27.36
C ALA A 310 10.49 4.33 27.49
N GLU A 311 9.77 4.49 26.37
CA GLU A 311 8.35 4.93 26.39
C GLU A 311 7.41 3.86 26.99
N ARG A 312 7.74 2.57 26.86
CA ARG A 312 6.97 1.48 27.48
C ARG A 312 7.17 1.41 28.99
N ASP A 313 8.37 1.78 29.46
CA ASP A 313 8.76 1.70 30.86
C ASP A 313 8.42 2.96 31.64
N LEU A 314 7.95 4.02 30.97
CA LEU A 314 7.41 5.20 31.68
C LEU A 314 6.16 4.78 32.46
N PRO A 315 6.16 4.92 33.81
CA PRO A 315 4.96 4.68 34.59
C PRO A 315 3.87 5.63 34.08
N THR A 316 2.75 5.08 33.68
CA THR A 316 1.54 5.84 33.41
C THR A 316 1.07 6.46 34.72
N THR A 317 1.64 7.58 35.11
CA THR A 317 1.08 8.44 36.14
C THR A 317 -0.31 8.85 35.65
N PRO A 318 -1.37 8.59 36.43
CA PRO A 318 -2.67 9.13 36.10
C PRO A 318 -2.50 10.67 36.05
N VAL A 319 -2.73 11.25 34.87
CA VAL A 319 -2.82 12.71 34.76
C VAL A 319 -4.03 13.11 35.59
N GLU A 320 -3.81 13.62 36.77
CA GLU A 320 -4.84 14.37 37.48
C GLU A 320 -5.24 15.53 36.56
N PRO A 321 -6.54 15.70 36.30
CA PRO A 321 -6.99 16.81 35.48
C PRO A 321 -6.67 18.10 36.23
N HIS A 322 -5.62 18.80 35.81
CA HIS A 322 -5.41 20.17 36.20
C HIS A 322 -6.65 20.96 35.78
N GLN A 323 -7.49 21.28 36.75
CA GLN A 323 -8.60 22.20 36.56
C GLN A 323 -8.00 23.59 36.32
N GLN A 324 -7.71 23.93 35.08
CA GLN A 324 -7.52 25.32 34.70
C GLN A 324 -8.86 26.01 34.85
N PRO A 325 -8.94 27.15 35.57
CA PRO A 325 -10.18 27.90 35.70
C PRO A 325 -10.64 28.36 34.31
N THR A 326 -11.80 27.91 33.88
CA THR A 326 -12.40 28.31 32.62
C THR A 326 -12.84 29.78 32.75
N GLN A 327 -12.27 30.69 31.96
CA GLN A 327 -12.71 32.07 31.87
C GLN A 327 -13.82 32.17 30.79
N ALA A 328 -14.95 32.74 31.15
CA ALA A 328 -15.99 33.07 30.19
C ALA A 328 -15.95 34.57 29.85
N PHE A 329 -16.07 34.89 28.57
CA PHE A 329 -16.16 36.26 28.10
C PHE A 329 -17.57 36.81 28.40
N ASN A 330 -17.68 37.88 29.14
CA ASN A 330 -18.95 38.56 29.40
C ASN A 330 -19.17 39.62 28.31
N PRO A 331 -20.15 39.43 27.40
CA PRO A 331 -20.38 40.37 26.30
C PRO A 331 -20.97 41.72 26.72
N VAL A 332 -21.40 41.86 27.99
CA VAL A 332 -21.98 43.11 28.52
C VAL A 332 -20.89 44.00 29.12
N THR A 333 -19.86 43.42 29.73
CA THR A 333 -18.77 44.18 30.38
C THR A 333 -17.48 44.19 29.56
N GLY A 334 -17.35 43.35 28.50
CA GLY A 334 -16.15 43.24 27.67
C GLY A 334 -14.94 42.65 28.39
N GLN A 335 -15.10 42.01 29.54
CA GLN A 335 -14.03 41.45 30.38
C GLN A 335 -14.18 39.92 30.54
N PHE A 336 -13.06 39.25 30.79
CA PHE A 336 -13.05 37.81 31.12
C PHE A 336 -13.23 37.66 32.64
N GLU A 337 -14.37 37.08 33.07
CA GLU A 337 -14.64 36.74 34.46
C GLU A 337 -14.30 35.29 34.76
N GLN A 338 -13.67 35.03 35.92
CA GLN A 338 -13.45 33.67 36.43
C GLN A 338 -14.77 33.12 36.95
N ILE A 339 -15.19 32.00 36.42
CA ILE A 339 -16.36 31.29 36.93
C ILE A 339 -15.95 30.55 38.20
N PRO A 340 -16.59 30.82 39.37
CA PRO A 340 -16.34 30.00 40.55
C PRO A 340 -16.75 28.54 40.28
N PRO A 341 -16.06 27.56 40.86
CA PRO A 341 -16.42 26.16 40.69
C PRO A 341 -17.84 25.90 41.21
N ALA A 342 -18.72 25.46 40.35
CA ALA A 342 -20.09 25.11 40.74
C ALA A 342 -20.07 23.91 41.68
N ASN A 343 -20.28 24.17 42.94
CA ASN A 343 -20.43 23.11 43.93
C ASN A 343 -21.71 22.31 43.69
N GLY A 344 -21.54 21.04 43.36
CA GLY A 344 -22.39 20.02 43.96
C GLY A 344 -23.58 19.47 43.19
N ALA A 345 -23.69 19.52 41.84
CA ALA A 345 -24.80 18.79 41.20
C ALA A 345 -24.42 17.92 40.00
N ASN A 346 -23.24 18.09 39.38
CA ASN A 346 -22.86 17.33 38.16
C ASN A 346 -21.79 16.23 38.41
N SER A 347 -21.28 16.10 39.64
CA SER A 347 -20.27 15.08 39.96
C SER A 347 -20.83 13.65 39.93
N ALA A 348 -22.10 13.47 40.29
CA ALA A 348 -22.72 12.15 40.26
C ALA A 348 -22.93 11.59 38.85
N ALA A 349 -23.26 12.45 37.88
CA ALA A 349 -23.46 12.04 36.47
C ALA A 349 -22.13 11.73 35.75
N LEU A 350 -21.05 12.45 36.07
CA LEU A 350 -19.71 12.20 35.51
C LEU A 350 -19.07 10.96 36.15
N GLN A 351 -19.25 10.75 37.47
CA GLN A 351 -18.80 9.54 38.17
C GLN A 351 -19.54 8.27 37.64
N SER A 352 -20.85 8.37 37.38
CA SER A 352 -21.60 7.24 36.80
C SER A 352 -21.13 6.87 35.39
N ARG A 353 -20.78 7.84 34.53
CA ARG A 353 -20.22 7.60 33.20
C ARG A 353 -18.81 7.02 33.24
N ALA A 354 -17.96 7.48 34.16
CA ALA A 354 -16.62 6.94 34.35
C ALA A 354 -16.68 5.49 34.90
N GLN A 355 -17.57 5.22 35.82
CA GLN A 355 -17.82 3.87 36.36
C GLN A 355 -18.40 2.93 35.30
N GLN A 356 -19.31 3.40 34.43
CA GLN A 356 -19.84 2.62 33.31
C GLN A 356 -18.74 2.30 32.27
N ARG A 357 -17.85 3.25 31.96
CA ARG A 357 -16.70 3.00 31.07
C ARG A 357 -15.69 2.03 31.68
N ALA A 358 -15.41 2.13 32.99
CA ALA A 358 -14.54 1.20 33.71
C ALA A 358 -15.15 -0.20 33.79
N ALA A 359 -16.47 -0.31 34.00
CA ALA A 359 -17.19 -1.59 33.98
C ALA A 359 -17.19 -2.23 32.59
N ALA A 360 -17.37 -1.44 31.53
CA ALA A 360 -17.30 -1.92 30.14
C ALA A 360 -15.87 -2.38 29.76
N ALA A 361 -14.82 -1.69 30.24
CA ALA A 361 -13.43 -2.10 30.03
C ALA A 361 -13.10 -3.42 30.79
N LYS A 362 -13.59 -3.57 32.03
CA LYS A 362 -13.47 -4.82 32.80
C LYS A 362 -14.24 -5.98 32.15
N ALA A 363 -15.42 -5.72 31.58
CA ALA A 363 -16.19 -6.72 30.84
C ALA A 363 -15.49 -7.19 29.56
N LYS A 364 -14.84 -6.26 28.82
CA LYS A 364 -14.01 -6.61 27.65
C LYS A 364 -12.78 -7.44 28.03
N LYS A 365 -12.11 -7.13 29.15
CA LYS A 365 -10.99 -7.95 29.65
C LYS A 365 -11.45 -9.34 30.09
N ARG A 366 -12.58 -9.44 30.82
CA ARG A 366 -13.16 -10.74 31.20
C ARG A 366 -13.56 -11.59 29.99
N LYS A 367 -14.16 -10.99 28.94
CA LYS A 367 -14.47 -11.72 27.69
C LYS A 367 -13.21 -12.25 27.01
N LYS A 368 -12.12 -11.48 26.95
CA LYS A 368 -10.84 -11.94 26.38
C LYS A 368 -10.21 -13.08 27.20
N ILE A 369 -10.31 -13.03 28.54
CA ILE A 369 -9.81 -14.11 29.41
C ILE A 369 -10.67 -15.36 29.25
N ILE A 370 -12.00 -15.24 29.16
CA ILE A 370 -12.92 -16.38 28.96
C ILE A 370 -12.67 -17.01 27.58
N ILE A 371 -12.49 -16.20 26.51
CA ILE A 371 -12.18 -16.73 25.19
C ILE A 371 -10.81 -17.43 25.20
N GLY A 372 -9.81 -16.85 25.85
CA GLY A 372 -8.48 -17.47 26.00
C GLY A 372 -8.53 -18.80 26.76
N SER A 373 -9.30 -18.89 27.85
CA SER A 373 -9.45 -20.11 28.61
C SER A 373 -10.28 -21.19 27.86
N VAL A 374 -11.27 -20.81 27.06
CA VAL A 374 -12.01 -21.75 26.21
C VAL A 374 -11.10 -22.31 25.10
N ILE A 375 -10.28 -21.49 24.48
CA ILE A 375 -9.30 -21.93 23.46
C ILE A 375 -8.27 -22.87 24.11
N ALA A 376 -7.75 -22.53 25.29
CA ALA A 376 -6.81 -23.38 26.02
C ALA A 376 -7.46 -24.74 26.43
N ALA A 377 -8.73 -24.74 26.81
CA ALA A 377 -9.47 -25.98 27.13
C ALA A 377 -9.68 -26.85 25.87
N ILE A 378 -10.00 -26.25 24.74
CA ILE A 378 -10.13 -26.97 23.45
C ILE A 378 -8.80 -27.60 23.04
N VAL A 379 -7.71 -26.86 23.17
CA VAL A 379 -6.35 -27.37 22.85
C VAL A 379 -5.99 -28.52 23.81
N ALA A 380 -6.28 -28.41 25.11
CA ALA A 380 -6.04 -29.46 26.06
C ALA A 380 -6.85 -30.72 25.73
N VAL A 381 -8.13 -30.58 25.34
CA VAL A 381 -8.96 -31.72 24.92
C VAL A 381 -8.40 -32.36 23.64
N LEU A 382 -7.96 -31.57 22.66
CA LEU A 382 -7.34 -32.13 21.45
C LEU A 382 -6.03 -32.87 21.73
N VAL A 383 -5.23 -32.38 22.68
CA VAL A 383 -4.00 -33.07 23.13
C VAL A 383 -4.33 -34.37 23.84
N ILE A 384 -5.35 -34.37 24.73
CA ILE A 384 -5.81 -35.59 25.42
C ILE A 384 -6.37 -36.62 24.43
N VAL A 385 -7.17 -36.18 23.45
CA VAL A 385 -7.69 -37.06 22.39
C VAL A 385 -6.54 -37.64 21.57
N GLY A 386 -5.52 -36.78 21.22
CA GLY A 386 -4.32 -37.24 20.54
C GLY A 386 -3.53 -38.29 21.34
N ILE A 387 -3.38 -38.06 22.64
CA ILE A 387 -2.69 -39.04 23.54
C ILE A 387 -3.50 -40.33 23.68
N VAL A 388 -4.83 -40.25 23.85
CA VAL A 388 -5.70 -41.44 23.91
C VAL A 388 -5.68 -42.21 22.59
N PHE A 389 -5.64 -41.50 21.46
CA PHE A 389 -5.52 -42.12 20.12
C PHE A 389 -4.14 -42.78 19.93
N ALA A 390 -3.09 -42.16 20.47
CA ALA A 390 -1.73 -42.72 20.45
C ALA A 390 -1.53 -43.93 21.41
N MET A 391 -2.24 -43.94 22.55
CA MET A 391 -2.16 -45.04 23.52
C MET A 391 -3.06 -46.25 23.17
N ASN A 392 -4.10 -46.05 22.37
CA ASN A 392 -5.00 -47.14 21.95
C ASN A 392 -4.61 -47.76 20.60
N GLY A 393 -3.53 -47.29 19.98
CA GLY A 393 -2.99 -47.73 18.69
C GLY A 393 -1.76 -48.65 18.76
N SER A 394 -1.55 -49.39 19.88
CA SER A 394 -0.48 -50.38 19.92
C SER A 394 -0.94 -51.74 19.34
N GLY A 395 -0.87 -51.82 18.02
CA GLY A 395 -1.19 -53.02 17.24
C GLY A 395 -0.58 -52.85 15.83
N ASN A 396 0.68 -53.15 15.75
CA ASN A 396 1.47 -53.61 14.63
C ASN A 396 0.85 -53.54 13.23
N LYS A 397 1.29 -52.52 12.40
CA LYS A 397 1.64 -52.73 10.98
C LYS A 397 2.31 -51.45 10.41
N SER A 398 3.48 -51.66 9.81
CA SER A 398 4.21 -50.70 8.98
C SER A 398 3.25 -49.97 8.01
N SER A 399 2.99 -48.70 8.24
CA SER A 399 2.32 -47.87 7.23
C SER A 399 3.37 -47.41 6.23
N GLU A 400 3.46 -48.06 5.06
CA GLU A 400 4.06 -47.47 3.87
C GLU A 400 3.35 -46.17 3.60
N ASP A 401 4.13 -45.08 3.43
CA ASP A 401 3.62 -43.77 2.96
C ASP A 401 3.05 -43.94 1.56
N THR A 402 1.72 -44.10 1.48
CA THR A 402 1.01 -44.24 0.20
C THR A 402 0.32 -42.96 -0.19
N VAL A 403 0.47 -42.53 -1.44
CA VAL A 403 -0.21 -41.38 -2.03
C VAL A 403 -1.26 -41.89 -3.03
N THR A 404 -2.44 -41.27 -3.04
CA THR A 404 -3.50 -41.58 -4.00
C THR A 404 -3.21 -40.84 -5.30
N ILE A 405 -3.25 -41.56 -6.43
CA ILE A 405 -3.03 -41.00 -7.76
C ILE A 405 -4.21 -40.09 -8.14
N PRO A 406 -3.99 -38.78 -8.45
CA PRO A 406 -5.05 -37.90 -8.89
C PRO A 406 -5.52 -38.23 -10.32
N GLU A 407 -6.78 -37.91 -10.64
CA GLU A 407 -7.34 -38.04 -11.98
C GLU A 407 -6.80 -36.93 -12.88
N VAL A 408 -5.81 -37.23 -13.71
CA VAL A 408 -5.10 -36.25 -14.54
C VAL A 408 -5.04 -36.62 -16.01
N CYS A 409 -5.38 -37.88 -16.40
CA CYS A 409 -5.30 -38.35 -17.77
C CYS A 409 -6.67 -38.21 -18.46
N ASN A 410 -6.79 -37.28 -19.39
CA ASN A 410 -7.90 -37.19 -20.34
C ASN A 410 -7.38 -36.61 -21.68
N ALA A 411 -8.10 -36.82 -22.75
CA ALA A 411 -7.71 -36.46 -24.11
C ALA A 411 -7.49 -34.93 -24.35
N SER A 412 -7.82 -34.08 -23.40
CA SER A 412 -7.64 -32.62 -23.51
C SER A 412 -6.54 -32.03 -22.60
N THR A 413 -5.85 -32.88 -21.81
CA THR A 413 -4.85 -32.40 -20.84
C THR A 413 -3.44 -32.53 -21.44
N SER A 414 -2.71 -31.40 -21.49
CA SER A 414 -1.33 -31.38 -21.99
C SER A 414 -0.37 -32.07 -21.01
N LYS A 415 0.71 -32.67 -21.58
CA LYS A 415 1.80 -33.32 -20.83
C LYS A 415 2.31 -32.53 -19.66
N ASP A 416 2.63 -31.22 -19.85
CA ASP A 416 3.17 -30.34 -18.82
C ASP A 416 2.21 -30.15 -17.64
N SER A 417 0.90 -30.10 -17.91
CA SER A 417 -0.14 -30.02 -16.88
C SER A 417 -0.25 -31.29 -16.05
N ILE A 418 -0.05 -32.46 -16.65
CA ILE A 418 -0.08 -33.76 -15.98
C ILE A 418 1.16 -33.89 -15.09
N GLU A 419 2.35 -33.55 -15.58
CA GLU A 419 3.60 -33.59 -14.83
C GLU A 419 3.54 -32.67 -13.62
N LEU A 420 3.01 -31.45 -13.77
CA LEU A 420 2.86 -30.48 -12.67
C LEU A 420 1.94 -31.01 -11.55
N LYS A 421 0.80 -31.61 -11.91
CA LYS A 421 -0.17 -32.15 -10.94
C LYS A 421 0.38 -33.40 -10.20
N LEU A 422 1.10 -34.27 -10.90
CA LEU A 422 1.72 -35.45 -10.28
C LEU A 422 2.86 -35.05 -9.35
N LYS A 423 3.69 -34.08 -9.76
CA LYS A 423 4.77 -33.53 -8.95
C LYS A 423 4.24 -32.83 -7.69
N ALA A 424 3.12 -32.13 -7.76
CA ALA A 424 2.44 -31.53 -6.60
C ALA A 424 1.97 -32.59 -5.59
N SER A 425 1.66 -33.79 -6.05
CA SER A 425 1.28 -34.95 -5.21
C SER A 425 2.50 -35.79 -4.78
N GLY A 426 3.74 -35.36 -5.08
CA GLY A 426 4.96 -36.07 -4.74
C GLY A 426 5.25 -37.32 -5.59
N LEU A 427 4.59 -37.43 -6.75
CA LEU A 427 4.74 -38.56 -7.68
C LEU A 427 5.60 -38.14 -8.89
N LYS A 428 6.33 -39.13 -9.47
CA LYS A 428 7.11 -38.95 -10.72
C LYS A 428 6.39 -39.65 -11.85
N MET A 429 6.39 -39.04 -13.03
CA MET A 429 5.83 -39.59 -14.25
C MET A 429 6.93 -40.27 -15.06
N THR A 430 6.60 -41.44 -15.66
CA THR A 430 7.41 -42.10 -16.72
C THR A 430 6.53 -42.25 -17.92
N GLU A 431 7.00 -41.78 -19.09
CA GLU A 431 6.28 -41.86 -20.33
C GLU A 431 6.54 -43.16 -21.04
N LYS A 432 5.51 -43.68 -21.67
CA LYS A 432 5.62 -44.77 -22.63
C LYS A 432 4.74 -44.43 -23.83
N GLN A 433 5.31 -44.51 -25.02
CA GLN A 433 4.57 -44.24 -26.28
C GLN A 433 3.56 -45.36 -26.53
N ASP A 434 2.30 -44.97 -26.80
CA ASP A 434 1.25 -45.88 -27.18
C ASP A 434 1.17 -45.90 -28.73
N THR A 435 1.69 -46.96 -29.35
CA THR A 435 1.78 -47.11 -30.80
C THR A 435 0.45 -47.45 -31.45
N ASP A 436 -0.55 -47.81 -30.67
CA ASP A 436 -1.86 -48.23 -31.16
C ASP A 436 -2.93 -47.12 -31.07
N SER A 437 -2.54 -45.95 -30.52
CA SER A 437 -3.44 -44.81 -30.38
C SER A 437 -3.58 -43.97 -31.62
N THR A 438 -4.80 -43.53 -31.93
CA THR A 438 -5.12 -42.57 -33.00
C THR A 438 -5.19 -41.12 -32.53
N GLU A 439 -4.92 -40.83 -31.24
CA GLU A 439 -4.96 -39.50 -30.67
C GLU A 439 -3.68 -38.71 -31.03
N PRO A 440 -3.75 -37.35 -31.04
CA PRO A 440 -2.61 -36.51 -31.35
C PRO A 440 -1.43 -36.74 -30.42
N GLU A 441 -0.21 -36.62 -30.92
CA GLU A 441 1.02 -36.72 -30.12
C GLU A 441 1.05 -35.74 -28.96
N GLY A 442 1.32 -36.24 -27.74
CA GLY A 442 1.33 -35.45 -26.50
C GLY A 442 0.05 -35.50 -25.68
N THR A 443 -0.96 -36.30 -26.11
CA THR A 443 -2.17 -36.55 -25.33
C THR A 443 -2.04 -37.80 -24.45
N CYS A 444 -2.69 -37.80 -23.27
CA CYS A 444 -2.70 -38.96 -22.39
C CYS A 444 -3.83 -39.92 -22.77
N THR A 445 -3.48 -41.10 -23.24
CA THR A 445 -4.45 -42.15 -23.66
C THR A 445 -4.75 -43.13 -22.52
N LYS A 446 -3.75 -43.44 -21.69
CA LYS A 446 -3.86 -44.38 -20.59
C LYS A 446 -2.87 -44.06 -19.47
N MET A 447 -3.26 -44.31 -18.25
CA MET A 447 -2.42 -44.16 -17.06
C MET A 447 -2.36 -45.49 -16.31
N SER A 448 -1.18 -45.85 -15.83
CA SER A 448 -1.00 -47.03 -14.96
C SER A 448 -0.02 -46.69 -13.81
N PRO A 449 -0.39 -46.92 -12.57
CA PRO A 449 -1.70 -47.41 -12.09
C PRO A 449 -2.83 -46.41 -12.30
N ASP A 450 -4.07 -46.90 -12.31
CA ASP A 450 -5.26 -46.09 -12.57
C ASP A 450 -5.46 -44.97 -11.51
N ALA A 451 -6.18 -43.90 -11.91
CA ALA A 451 -6.57 -42.81 -11.03
C ALA A 451 -7.33 -43.34 -9.77
N GLY A 452 -7.05 -42.83 -8.60
CA GLY A 452 -7.61 -43.31 -7.33
C GLY A 452 -6.82 -44.48 -6.69
N SER A 453 -5.85 -45.08 -7.38
CA SER A 453 -4.99 -46.11 -6.81
C SER A 453 -4.02 -45.55 -5.78
N LYS A 454 -3.68 -46.30 -4.74
CA LYS A 454 -2.67 -45.94 -3.75
C LYS A 454 -1.31 -46.53 -4.14
N VAL A 455 -0.30 -45.67 -4.25
CA VAL A 455 1.08 -46.08 -4.56
C VAL A 455 2.03 -45.61 -3.46
N ALA A 456 3.12 -46.32 -3.27
CA ALA A 456 4.21 -45.88 -2.37
C ALA A 456 4.86 -44.61 -2.92
N LYS A 457 5.25 -43.73 -2.00
CA LYS A 457 5.87 -42.44 -2.34
C LYS A 457 7.32 -42.59 -2.81
#